data_e693e49ccb40223ad9bbc56fef8c7c88
#
_entry.id   e693e49ccb40223ad9bbc56fef8c7c88
#
_cell.length_a   1.000
_cell.length_b   1.000
_cell.length_c   1.000
_cell.angle_alpha   90.00
_cell.angle_beta   90.00
_cell.angle_gamma   90.00
#
_symmetry.space_group_name_H-M   'P 1'
#
loop_
_entity.id
_entity.type
_entity.pdbx_description
1 polymer ?
#
loop_
_entity_poly.entity_id
_entity_poly.type
_entity_poly.pdbx_seq_one_letter_code
_entity_poly.pdbx_strand_id
1 'polypeptide(L)'
;MALLLLPVLIAGCSDEGSKNLPAGYVTAPKVTLRDRLADVYNKVATVENGERVEILETYKRMVRVRTAGGQVGWMEQRYLAGEDVFRAFQKLATENQRAPVAARAITRAIVNMRARPGRDGERLYQMPEGEKLDLLKRATADKPVPPGTAPPPDADDIEPAPKPLEDWWLVRNPHGHVGWVLGRMIDVDVPLDVAQYAEGQRIVASFVLSEVEDQGKKVPQYLMLLNEPKDGLPNDYNQVRVFTWNTQRSRYETAYRERKLAGRLPVTVGREDFGKEGNLPFFTLRVADAGGNTAELKYKMNGVMVRRVTPTAGGRK
;
A
#
# COMPACT_ATOMS: atom_id res chain seq x y z
N MET A 1 73.54 -29.90 30.38
CA MET A 1 72.87 -29.44 29.15
C MET A 1 71.50 -28.96 29.60
N ALA A 2 71.40 -27.65 29.85
CA ALA A 2 70.16 -26.99 30.35
C ALA A 2 69.44 -26.35 29.17
N LEU A 3 68.19 -26.78 28.92
CA LEU A 3 67.33 -26.30 27.87
C LEU A 3 66.51 -25.12 28.40
N LEU A 4 66.82 -23.90 27.95
CA LEU A 4 66.04 -22.70 28.26
C LEU A 4 64.79 -22.66 27.34
N LEU A 5 63.59 -22.78 27.94
CA LEU A 5 62.34 -22.50 27.29
C LEU A 5 62.03 -21.01 27.36
N LEU A 6 61.97 -20.37 26.21
CA LEU A 6 61.55 -18.96 26.04
C LEU A 6 60.01 -18.92 25.92
N PRO A 7 59.25 -18.15 26.72
CA PRO A 7 57.83 -17.99 26.52
C PRO A 7 57.56 -16.99 25.39
N VAL A 8 56.84 -17.44 24.36
CA VAL A 8 56.28 -16.59 23.30
C VAL A 8 55.07 -15.84 23.88
N LEU A 9 55.22 -14.53 24.11
CA LEU A 9 54.13 -13.63 24.40
C LEU A 9 53.30 -13.39 23.11
N ILE A 10 52.14 -14.04 23.02
CA ILE A 10 51.13 -13.73 22.03
C ILE A 10 50.46 -12.39 22.50
N ALA A 11 50.83 -11.30 21.86
CA ALA A 11 50.08 -10.02 21.98
C ALA A 11 48.71 -10.24 21.34
N GLY A 12 47.68 -10.46 22.16
CA GLY A 12 46.29 -10.43 21.74
C GLY A 12 45.96 -8.99 21.31
N CYS A 13 45.69 -8.80 20.03
CA CYS A 13 44.99 -7.61 19.57
C CYS A 13 43.64 -7.57 20.28
N SER A 14 43.47 -6.73 21.26
CA SER A 14 42.18 -6.38 21.83
C SER A 14 41.36 -5.76 20.71
N ASP A 15 40.34 -6.49 20.31
CA ASP A 15 39.24 -5.99 19.49
C ASP A 15 38.60 -4.82 20.27
N GLU A 16 38.99 -3.58 19.89
CA GLU A 16 38.40 -2.35 20.45
C GLU A 16 36.90 -2.43 20.14
N GLY A 17 36.11 -2.67 21.18
CA GLY A 17 34.70 -2.92 21.20
C GLY A 17 33.96 -2.15 20.13
N SER A 18 33.27 -2.86 19.27
CA SER A 18 32.31 -2.35 18.31
C SER A 18 31.37 -1.37 19.03
N LYS A 19 31.71 -0.08 19.01
CA LYS A 19 30.78 0.97 19.41
C LYS A 19 29.58 0.82 18.50
N ASN A 20 28.41 0.57 19.08
CA ASN A 20 27.15 0.45 18.36
C ASN A 20 26.85 1.82 17.73
N LEU A 21 27.38 2.06 16.53
CA LEU A 21 27.22 3.30 15.81
C LEU A 21 25.75 3.45 15.39
N PRO A 22 25.17 4.66 15.43
CA PRO A 22 23.82 4.89 15.00
C PRO A 22 23.62 4.41 13.55
N ALA A 23 22.57 3.68 13.31
CA ALA A 23 22.18 3.25 11.96
C ALA A 23 21.32 4.31 11.27
N GLY A 24 21.56 4.49 9.97
CA GLY A 24 20.69 5.25 9.09
C GLY A 24 20.24 4.38 7.91
N TYR A 25 19.10 4.71 7.34
CA TYR A 25 18.53 4.01 6.19
C TYR A 25 18.29 4.99 5.05
N VAL A 26 18.76 4.68 3.86
CA VAL A 26 18.71 5.57 2.70
C VAL A 26 17.27 5.72 2.20
N THR A 27 16.80 6.97 2.08
CA THR A 27 15.41 7.27 1.67
C THR A 27 15.27 7.70 0.21
N ALA A 28 16.36 8.04 -0.47
CA ALA A 28 16.39 8.41 -1.88
C ALA A 28 16.70 7.18 -2.75
N PRO A 29 16.29 7.14 -4.03
CA PRO A 29 16.50 5.98 -4.90
C PRO A 29 17.96 5.60 -5.01
N LYS A 30 18.82 6.60 -5.14
CA LYS A 30 20.27 6.45 -5.32
C LYS A 30 21.01 7.67 -4.82
N VAL A 31 22.00 7.47 -3.97
CA VAL A 31 22.83 8.54 -3.41
C VAL A 31 24.31 8.22 -3.64
N THR A 32 25.05 9.21 -4.13
CA THR A 32 26.51 9.12 -4.28
C THR A 32 27.18 9.51 -2.99
N LEU A 33 28.03 8.64 -2.46
CA LEU A 33 28.94 8.95 -1.38
C LEU A 33 30.16 9.68 -1.92
N ARG A 34 30.53 10.81 -1.28
CA ARG A 34 31.62 11.70 -1.66
C ARG A 34 32.84 11.52 -0.73
N ASP A 35 34.02 11.64 -1.28
CA ASP A 35 35.28 11.56 -0.47
C ASP A 35 35.45 12.77 0.49
N ARG A 36 34.88 13.92 0.14
CA ARG A 36 35.06 15.20 0.87
C ARG A 36 33.83 16.12 0.79
N LEU A 37 33.81 17.14 1.64
CA LEU A 37 32.77 18.16 1.74
C LEU A 37 33.05 19.38 0.83
N ALA A 38 33.54 19.17 -0.37
CA ALA A 38 33.85 20.25 -1.31
C ALA A 38 32.92 20.13 -2.54
N ASP A 39 32.78 21.21 -3.32
CA ASP A 39 32.01 21.22 -4.56
C ASP A 39 32.61 20.26 -5.58
N VAL A 40 33.94 20.13 -5.58
CA VAL A 40 34.67 19.14 -6.36
C VAL A 40 35.02 17.94 -5.48
N TYR A 41 34.49 16.79 -5.79
CA TYR A 41 34.68 15.56 -5.02
C TYR A 41 34.82 14.35 -5.93
N ASN A 42 35.44 13.29 -5.40
CA ASN A 42 35.42 11.98 -6.06
C ASN A 42 34.26 11.12 -5.52
N LYS A 43 33.66 10.35 -6.39
CA LYS A 43 32.69 9.35 -6.01
C LYS A 43 33.41 8.18 -5.33
N VAL A 44 33.00 7.86 -4.09
CA VAL A 44 33.52 6.72 -3.32
C VAL A 44 32.68 5.48 -3.59
N ALA A 45 31.35 5.61 -3.43
CA ALA A 45 30.38 4.53 -3.59
C ALA A 45 29.03 5.12 -3.99
N THR A 46 28.09 4.24 -4.25
CA THR A 46 26.66 4.57 -4.39
C THR A 46 25.89 3.69 -3.44
N VAL A 47 24.94 4.29 -2.73
CA VAL A 47 23.98 3.59 -1.86
C VAL A 47 22.57 3.76 -2.41
N GLU A 48 21.72 2.76 -2.19
CA GLU A 48 20.38 2.69 -2.77
C GLU A 48 19.29 2.78 -1.70
N ASN A 49 18.05 2.98 -2.12
CA ASN A 49 16.90 3.11 -1.23
C ASN A 49 16.75 1.89 -0.31
N GLY A 50 16.52 2.14 0.98
CA GLY A 50 16.41 1.11 2.00
C GLY A 50 17.73 0.56 2.53
N GLU A 51 18.87 0.90 1.92
CA GLU A 51 20.18 0.41 2.35
C GLU A 51 20.52 0.97 3.73
N ARG A 52 20.99 0.08 4.62
CA ARG A 52 21.48 0.43 5.95
C ARG A 52 22.91 0.93 5.88
N VAL A 53 23.18 2.05 6.51
CA VAL A 53 24.53 2.61 6.70
C VAL A 53 24.78 2.91 8.16
N GLU A 54 26.04 2.92 8.57
CA GLU A 54 26.47 3.36 9.90
C GLU A 54 26.85 4.84 9.86
N ILE A 55 26.32 5.63 10.78
CA ILE A 55 26.63 7.05 10.89
C ILE A 55 27.88 7.22 11.74
N LEU A 56 28.96 7.70 11.12
CA LEU A 56 30.25 7.91 11.77
C LEU A 56 30.36 9.31 12.35
N GLU A 57 29.86 10.33 11.61
CA GLU A 57 30.03 11.73 11.92
C GLU A 57 28.92 12.56 11.28
N THR A 58 28.52 13.64 11.92
CA THR A 58 27.58 14.62 11.39
C THR A 58 28.20 16.00 11.36
N TYR A 59 28.17 16.66 10.19
CA TYR A 59 28.64 18.01 10.01
C TYR A 59 27.62 18.84 9.24
N LYS A 60 26.97 19.79 9.90
CA LYS A 60 25.90 20.63 9.36
C LYS A 60 24.76 19.73 8.74
N ARG A 61 24.60 19.80 7.42
CA ARG A 61 23.60 19.01 6.67
C ARG A 61 24.17 17.73 6.04
N MET A 62 25.43 17.43 6.33
CA MET A 62 26.15 16.28 5.78
C MET A 62 26.42 15.25 6.87
N VAL A 63 26.38 13.99 6.50
CA VAL A 63 26.77 12.88 7.37
C VAL A 63 27.84 12.05 6.68
N ARG A 64 28.83 11.62 7.45
CA ARG A 64 29.82 10.64 7.03
C ARG A 64 29.30 9.28 7.42
N VAL A 65 29.18 8.40 6.44
CA VAL A 65 28.60 7.08 6.65
C VAL A 65 29.54 5.99 6.20
N ARG A 66 29.35 4.78 6.77
CA ARG A 66 29.99 3.55 6.34
C ARG A 66 28.93 2.62 5.80
N THR A 67 29.13 2.12 4.58
CA THR A 67 28.27 1.08 3.97
C THR A 67 28.56 -0.30 4.56
N ALA A 68 27.69 -1.27 4.33
CA ALA A 68 27.95 -2.67 4.71
C ALA A 68 29.23 -3.25 4.05
N GLY A 69 29.58 -2.73 2.86
CA GLY A 69 30.84 -3.08 2.18
C GLY A 69 32.08 -2.35 2.69
N GLY A 70 31.97 -1.58 3.78
CA GLY A 70 33.10 -0.86 4.42
C GLY A 70 33.51 0.45 3.74
N GLN A 71 32.87 0.86 2.62
CA GLN A 71 33.17 2.14 2.00
C GLN A 71 32.70 3.30 2.89
N VAL A 72 33.53 4.33 3.05
CA VAL A 72 33.26 5.48 3.89
C VAL A 72 33.19 6.74 3.04
N GLY A 73 32.07 7.49 3.16
CA GLY A 73 31.92 8.74 2.42
C GLY A 73 30.84 9.63 2.99
N TRP A 74 30.75 10.85 2.44
CA TRP A 74 29.79 11.87 2.84
C TRP A 74 28.53 11.87 1.97
N MET A 75 27.37 12.05 2.61
CA MET A 75 26.10 12.28 1.95
C MET A 75 25.24 13.29 2.70
N GLU A 76 24.18 13.79 2.08
CA GLU A 76 23.27 14.70 2.76
C GLU A 76 22.38 13.96 3.76
N GLN A 77 22.28 14.50 4.98
CA GLN A 77 21.45 13.94 6.06
C GLN A 77 19.97 13.77 5.69
N ARG A 78 19.43 14.64 4.83
CA ARG A 78 18.03 14.56 4.38
C ARG A 78 17.68 13.28 3.63
N TYR A 79 18.67 12.52 3.18
CA TYR A 79 18.50 11.24 2.51
C TYR A 79 18.59 10.04 3.46
N LEU A 80 18.59 10.28 4.77
CA LEU A 80 18.58 9.22 5.78
C LEU A 80 17.33 9.29 6.64
N ALA A 81 16.77 8.11 6.94
CA ALA A 81 15.82 7.88 8.01
C ALA A 81 16.54 7.20 9.18
N GLY A 82 16.06 7.44 10.40
CA GLY A 82 16.56 6.79 11.60
C GLY A 82 16.07 5.36 11.79
N GLU A 83 16.64 4.70 12.76
CA GLU A 83 16.26 3.33 13.16
C GLU A 83 14.79 3.21 13.60
N ASP A 84 14.26 4.25 14.22
CA ASP A 84 12.85 4.33 14.65
C ASP A 84 11.88 4.26 13.47
N VAL A 85 12.19 4.96 12.38
CA VAL A 85 11.42 4.92 11.13
C VAL A 85 11.48 3.53 10.52
N PHE A 86 12.66 2.93 10.44
CA PHE A 86 12.84 1.57 9.93
C PHE A 86 12.01 0.55 10.73
N ARG A 87 12.06 0.63 12.07
CA ARG A 87 11.26 -0.23 12.94
C ARG A 87 9.75 -0.04 12.74
N ALA A 88 9.30 1.21 12.49
CA ALA A 88 7.89 1.47 12.18
C ALA A 88 7.45 0.74 10.91
N PHE A 89 8.27 0.72 9.86
CA PHE A 89 7.99 -0.04 8.63
C PHE A 89 8.04 -1.55 8.85
N GLN A 90 8.98 -2.06 9.64
CA GLN A 90 9.02 -3.48 9.99
C GLN A 90 7.78 -3.92 10.77
N LYS A 91 7.32 -3.08 11.71
CA LYS A 91 6.07 -3.30 12.44
C LYS A 91 4.88 -3.39 11.49
N LEU A 92 4.72 -2.42 10.57
CA LEU A 92 3.66 -2.46 9.56
C LEU A 92 3.72 -3.74 8.72
N ALA A 93 4.90 -4.15 8.28
CA ALA A 93 5.07 -5.39 7.50
C ALA A 93 4.65 -6.63 8.29
N THR A 94 5.06 -6.73 9.55
CA THR A 94 4.73 -7.86 10.43
C THR A 94 3.23 -7.91 10.74
N GLU A 95 2.63 -6.79 11.13
CA GLU A 95 1.20 -6.71 11.47
C GLU A 95 0.29 -7.01 10.28
N ASN A 96 0.75 -6.72 9.06
CA ASN A 96 -0.04 -6.89 7.85
C ASN A 96 0.44 -8.04 6.95
N GLN A 97 1.30 -8.92 7.46
CA GLN A 97 1.86 -10.04 6.68
C GLN A 97 0.77 -10.92 6.05
N ARG A 98 -0.30 -11.18 6.80
CA ARG A 98 -1.44 -12.01 6.38
C ARG A 98 -2.69 -11.20 6.03
N ALA A 99 -2.57 -9.86 5.92
CA ALA A 99 -3.69 -9.03 5.57
C ALA A 99 -4.21 -9.41 4.18
N PRO A 100 -5.54 -9.57 4.01
CA PRO A 100 -6.13 -9.87 2.72
C PRO A 100 -5.89 -8.73 1.73
N VAL A 101 -5.67 -9.09 0.47
CA VAL A 101 -5.55 -8.12 -0.62
C VAL A 101 -6.94 -7.61 -0.98
N ALA A 102 -7.19 -6.33 -0.75
CA ALA A 102 -8.46 -5.69 -1.04
C ALA A 102 -8.63 -5.32 -2.52
N ALA A 103 -7.52 -4.94 -3.17
CA ALA A 103 -7.44 -4.67 -4.59
C ALA A 103 -5.98 -4.71 -5.05
N ARG A 104 -5.75 -4.66 -6.37
CA ARG A 104 -4.44 -4.47 -6.97
C ARG A 104 -4.34 -3.12 -7.64
N ALA A 105 -3.14 -2.54 -7.67
CA ALA A 105 -2.89 -1.26 -8.27
C ALA A 105 -1.49 -1.18 -8.86
N ILE A 106 -1.24 -0.12 -9.60
CA ILE A 106 0.09 0.27 -10.08
C ILE A 106 0.39 1.72 -9.68
N THR A 107 1.64 2.04 -9.50
CA THR A 107 2.07 3.42 -9.24
C THR A 107 2.00 4.25 -10.53
N ARG A 108 1.46 5.48 -10.46
CA ARG A 108 1.36 6.42 -11.59
C ARG A 108 2.64 7.18 -11.86
N ALA A 109 3.50 7.29 -10.88
CA ALA A 109 4.76 8.00 -10.90
C ALA A 109 5.66 7.47 -9.79
N ILE A 110 6.82 8.09 -9.57
CA ILE A 110 7.65 7.79 -8.40
C ILE A 110 6.89 8.16 -7.12
N VAL A 111 6.71 7.20 -6.21
CA VAL A 111 5.91 7.34 -5.00
C VAL A 111 6.71 7.00 -3.75
N ASN A 112 6.62 7.85 -2.72
CA ASN A 112 7.16 7.55 -1.41
C ASN A 112 6.16 6.74 -0.57
N MET A 113 6.62 5.67 0.03
CA MET A 113 5.91 4.91 1.04
C MET A 113 6.15 5.52 2.41
N ARG A 114 5.09 5.69 3.21
CA ARG A 114 5.13 6.35 4.52
C ARG A 114 4.73 5.41 5.65
N ALA A 115 5.26 5.65 6.84
CA ALA A 115 4.96 4.85 8.03
C ALA A 115 3.53 5.06 8.56
N ARG A 116 2.92 6.22 8.28
CA ARG A 116 1.53 6.55 8.65
C ARG A 116 0.83 7.33 7.53
N PRO A 117 -0.52 7.31 7.45
CA PRO A 117 -1.24 8.11 6.48
C PRO A 117 -1.04 9.60 6.80
N GLY A 118 -0.95 10.42 5.74
CA GLY A 118 -0.69 11.85 5.86
C GLY A 118 0.64 12.26 5.24
N ARG A 119 0.72 13.52 4.79
CA ARG A 119 1.90 14.04 4.08
C ARG A 119 3.09 14.31 4.99
N ASP A 120 2.86 14.35 6.28
CA ASP A 120 3.85 14.50 7.35
C ASP A 120 4.38 13.15 7.87
N GLY A 121 3.79 12.02 7.44
CA GLY A 121 4.29 10.68 7.77
C GLY A 121 5.74 10.48 7.33
N GLU A 122 6.53 9.85 8.16
CA GLU A 122 7.93 9.52 7.88
C GLU A 122 8.00 8.61 6.65
N ARG A 123 8.99 8.86 5.79
CA ARG A 123 9.20 8.09 4.55
C ARG A 123 10.48 7.28 4.64
N LEU A 124 10.45 6.09 4.06
CA LEU A 124 11.65 5.28 3.91
C LEU A 124 11.79 4.75 2.48
N TYR A 125 10.80 3.98 2.04
CA TYR A 125 10.86 3.36 0.72
C TYR A 125 10.29 4.27 -0.36
N GLN A 126 10.89 4.18 -1.54
CA GLN A 126 10.44 4.87 -2.74
C GLN A 126 10.24 3.84 -3.85
N MET A 127 9.12 3.93 -4.54
CA MET A 127 8.72 3.01 -5.60
C MET A 127 8.75 3.72 -6.94
N PRO A 128 9.25 3.09 -8.01
CA PRO A 128 9.21 3.64 -9.36
C PRO A 128 7.77 3.70 -9.90
N GLU A 129 7.61 4.37 -11.03
CA GLU A 129 6.38 4.33 -11.83
C GLU A 129 6.15 2.91 -12.37
N GLY A 130 4.88 2.48 -12.43
CA GLY A 130 4.47 1.18 -12.96
C GLY A 130 4.69 0.00 -12.01
N GLU A 131 5.13 0.24 -10.75
CA GLU A 131 5.30 -0.84 -9.78
C GLU A 131 3.94 -1.38 -9.33
N LYS A 132 3.79 -2.71 -9.35
CA LYS A 132 2.56 -3.40 -8.92
C LYS A 132 2.45 -3.42 -7.40
N LEU A 133 1.24 -3.16 -6.90
CA LEU A 133 0.95 -3.07 -5.47
C LEU A 133 -0.26 -3.91 -5.11
N ASP A 134 -0.19 -4.57 -3.96
CA ASP A 134 -1.36 -5.08 -3.24
C ASP A 134 -1.90 -3.97 -2.34
N LEU A 135 -3.15 -3.57 -2.52
CA LEU A 135 -3.86 -2.66 -1.63
C LEU A 135 -4.47 -3.45 -0.48
N LEU A 136 -4.16 -3.07 0.75
CA LEU A 136 -4.57 -3.81 1.95
C LEU A 136 -5.72 -3.10 2.70
N LYS A 137 -5.58 -1.78 2.90
CA LYS A 137 -6.50 -0.99 3.71
C LYS A 137 -6.53 0.46 3.25
N ARG A 138 -7.70 1.09 3.23
CA ARG A 138 -7.85 2.53 3.03
C ARG A 138 -7.91 3.28 4.37
N ALA A 139 -7.37 4.48 4.40
CA ALA A 139 -7.54 5.46 5.47
C ALA A 139 -7.68 6.86 4.87
N THR A 140 -8.14 7.80 5.66
CA THR A 140 -8.17 9.22 5.31
C THR A 140 -7.26 9.99 6.24
N ALA A 141 -6.66 11.06 5.73
CA ALA A 141 -5.87 12.00 6.53
C ALA A 141 -6.12 13.42 6.05
N ASP A 142 -5.85 14.38 6.92
CA ASP A 142 -5.99 15.81 6.61
C ASP A 142 -5.13 16.18 5.39
N LYS A 143 -5.74 16.86 4.44
CA LYS A 143 -5.00 17.48 3.34
C LYS A 143 -4.37 18.76 3.85
N PRO A 144 -3.04 18.96 3.71
CA PRO A 144 -2.42 20.22 4.07
C PRO A 144 -3.04 21.38 3.28
N VAL A 145 -3.41 22.42 4.00
CA VAL A 145 -3.91 23.68 3.42
C VAL A 145 -2.70 24.56 3.13
N PRO A 146 -2.56 25.10 1.92
CA PRO A 146 -1.46 26.01 1.61
C PRO A 146 -1.43 27.22 2.54
N PRO A 147 -0.26 27.73 2.93
CA PRO A 147 -0.17 28.98 3.68
C PRO A 147 -0.87 30.11 2.93
N GLY A 148 -1.68 30.90 3.63
CA GLY A 148 -2.42 32.03 3.06
C GLY A 148 -3.86 31.75 2.61
N THR A 149 -4.34 30.51 2.74
CA THR A 149 -5.76 30.17 2.53
C THR A 149 -6.55 30.09 3.85
N ALA A 150 -5.95 30.49 4.97
CA ALA A 150 -6.68 30.64 6.23
C ALA A 150 -7.75 31.74 6.09
N PRO A 151 -8.97 31.56 6.63
CA PRO A 151 -9.97 32.63 6.68
C PRO A 151 -9.41 33.84 7.42
N PRO A 152 -9.85 35.06 7.08
CA PRO A 152 -9.40 36.27 7.77
C PRO A 152 -9.70 36.17 9.27
N PRO A 153 -8.87 36.82 10.13
CA PRO A 153 -8.96 36.72 11.59
C PRO A 153 -10.26 37.25 12.22
N ASP A 154 -11.10 37.96 11.45
CA ASP A 154 -12.36 38.55 11.94
C ASP A 154 -13.57 37.61 11.80
N ALA A 155 -13.36 36.32 11.55
CA ALA A 155 -14.42 35.30 11.43
C ALA A 155 -14.66 34.56 12.76
N ASP A 156 -14.63 35.25 13.89
CA ASP A 156 -14.74 34.68 15.23
C ASP A 156 -16.05 33.91 15.51
N ASP A 157 -17.06 34.03 14.65
CA ASP A 157 -18.38 33.39 14.79
C ASP A 157 -18.64 32.28 13.74
N ILE A 158 -17.69 31.95 12.86
CA ILE A 158 -17.89 30.90 11.87
C ILE A 158 -17.19 29.62 12.31
N GLU A 159 -17.98 28.59 12.57
CA GLU A 159 -17.44 27.25 12.85
C GLU A 159 -16.44 26.86 11.73
N PRO A 160 -15.19 26.51 12.05
CA PRO A 160 -14.17 26.29 11.04
C PRO A 160 -14.63 25.20 10.08
N ALA A 161 -14.62 25.49 8.79
CA ALA A 161 -14.99 24.51 7.78
C ALA A 161 -14.17 23.21 7.96
N PRO A 162 -14.78 22.04 7.82
CA PRO A 162 -14.09 20.77 7.98
C PRO A 162 -12.89 20.70 7.04
N LYS A 163 -11.74 20.32 7.56
CA LYS A 163 -10.51 20.20 6.77
C LYS A 163 -10.74 19.22 5.63
N PRO A 164 -10.29 19.54 4.42
CA PRO A 164 -10.35 18.61 3.30
C PRO A 164 -9.51 17.38 3.62
N LEU A 165 -10.02 16.20 3.27
CA LEU A 165 -9.36 14.92 3.49
C LEU A 165 -8.73 14.40 2.19
N GLU A 166 -7.68 13.60 2.32
CA GLU A 166 -7.05 12.83 1.24
C GLU A 166 -7.15 11.34 1.56
N ASP A 167 -7.35 10.52 0.53
CA ASP A 167 -7.34 9.07 0.65
C ASP A 167 -5.92 8.53 0.63
N TRP A 168 -5.63 7.63 1.55
CA TRP A 168 -4.37 6.91 1.69
C TRP A 168 -4.61 5.41 1.66
N TRP A 169 -3.71 4.68 1.03
CA TRP A 169 -3.75 3.22 0.97
C TRP A 169 -2.55 2.62 1.67
N LEU A 170 -2.80 1.71 2.60
CA LEU A 170 -1.78 0.80 3.07
C LEU A 170 -1.54 -0.22 1.96
N VAL A 171 -0.31 -0.28 1.46
CA VAL A 171 0.05 -1.13 0.34
C VAL A 171 1.19 -2.07 0.71
N ARG A 172 1.27 -3.18 -0.01
CA ARG A 172 2.42 -4.09 -0.02
C ARG A 172 3.00 -4.10 -1.42
N ASN A 173 4.31 -3.89 -1.53
CA ASN A 173 5.02 -3.99 -2.81
C ASN A 173 5.58 -5.41 -3.04
N PRO A 174 6.13 -5.74 -4.23
CA PRO A 174 6.71 -7.05 -4.53
C PRO A 174 7.90 -7.44 -3.65
N HIS A 175 8.58 -6.47 -3.04
CA HIS A 175 9.69 -6.69 -2.12
C HIS A 175 9.23 -7.02 -0.68
N GLY A 176 7.93 -7.03 -0.42
CA GLY A 176 7.35 -7.27 0.90
C GLY A 176 7.33 -6.06 1.83
N HIS A 177 7.73 -4.88 1.36
CA HIS A 177 7.60 -3.66 2.13
C HIS A 177 6.13 -3.26 2.25
N VAL A 178 5.73 -2.83 3.44
CA VAL A 178 4.37 -2.37 3.73
C VAL A 178 4.41 -0.94 4.24
N GLY A 179 3.56 -0.08 3.70
CA GLY A 179 3.45 1.31 4.13
C GLY A 179 2.33 2.05 3.42
N TRP A 180 2.13 3.31 3.76
CA TRP A 180 1.04 4.15 3.28
C TRP A 180 1.43 4.95 2.05
N VAL A 181 0.55 4.96 1.06
CA VAL A 181 0.69 5.67 -0.21
C VAL A 181 -0.53 6.55 -0.45
N LEU A 182 -0.31 7.76 -0.95
CA LEU A 182 -1.37 8.68 -1.31
C LEU A 182 -2.21 8.12 -2.46
N GLY A 183 -3.53 8.02 -2.28
CA GLY A 183 -4.45 7.34 -3.20
C GLY A 183 -4.38 7.84 -4.65
N ARG A 184 -4.21 9.16 -4.87
CA ARG A 184 -4.10 9.73 -6.22
C ARG A 184 -2.80 9.37 -6.97
N MET A 185 -1.83 8.76 -6.28
CA MET A 185 -0.53 8.35 -6.86
C MET A 185 -0.55 6.91 -7.38
N ILE A 186 -1.68 6.25 -7.31
CA ILE A 186 -1.86 4.88 -7.76
C ILE A 186 -3.10 4.75 -8.63
N ASP A 187 -3.05 3.85 -9.61
CA ASP A 187 -4.18 3.41 -10.42
C ASP A 187 -4.57 1.99 -10.03
N VAL A 188 -5.85 1.79 -9.75
CA VAL A 188 -6.38 0.43 -9.53
C VAL A 188 -6.23 -0.38 -10.82
N ASP A 189 -5.71 -1.59 -10.70
CA ASP A 189 -5.53 -2.51 -11.83
C ASP A 189 -6.90 -3.06 -12.25
N VAL A 190 -7.42 -2.49 -13.34
CA VAL A 190 -8.74 -2.81 -13.89
C VAL A 190 -8.60 -3.11 -15.36
N PRO A 191 -9.18 -4.22 -15.86
CA PRO A 191 -9.23 -4.49 -17.28
C PRO A 191 -9.92 -3.37 -18.06
N LEU A 192 -9.28 -2.88 -19.13
CA LEU A 192 -9.79 -1.78 -19.94
C LEU A 192 -11.20 -2.05 -20.48
N ASP A 193 -11.49 -3.32 -20.81
CA ASP A 193 -12.78 -3.76 -21.34
C ASP A 193 -13.96 -3.44 -20.43
N VAL A 194 -13.73 -3.38 -19.10
CA VAL A 194 -14.77 -3.06 -18.13
C VAL A 194 -14.61 -1.68 -17.50
N ALA A 195 -13.42 -1.09 -17.53
CA ALA A 195 -13.14 0.23 -16.98
C ALA A 195 -14.02 1.33 -17.59
N GLN A 196 -14.32 1.23 -18.89
CA GLN A 196 -15.19 2.18 -19.63
C GLN A 196 -16.62 2.24 -19.07
N TYR A 197 -17.09 1.21 -18.36
CA TYR A 197 -18.43 1.18 -17.76
C TYR A 197 -18.51 1.79 -16.36
N ALA A 198 -17.46 2.45 -15.88
CA ALA A 198 -17.44 3.12 -14.58
C ALA A 198 -18.45 4.29 -14.51
N GLU A 199 -18.84 4.89 -15.66
CA GLU A 199 -19.85 5.95 -15.75
C GLU A 199 -19.51 7.15 -14.84
N GLY A 200 -18.25 7.60 -14.82
CA GLY A 200 -17.78 8.71 -14.00
C GLY A 200 -17.57 8.37 -12.52
N GLN A 201 -17.80 7.13 -12.12
CA GLN A 201 -17.47 6.67 -10.77
C GLN A 201 -15.98 6.28 -10.68
N ARG A 202 -15.40 6.40 -9.48
CA ARG A 202 -14.07 5.86 -9.19
C ARG A 202 -14.16 4.36 -8.99
N ILE A 203 -13.35 3.61 -9.73
CA ILE A 203 -13.20 2.17 -9.50
C ILE A 203 -12.29 1.98 -8.28
N VAL A 204 -12.79 1.24 -7.30
CA VAL A 204 -12.09 0.94 -6.04
C VAL A 204 -11.39 -0.41 -6.11
N ALA A 205 -12.06 -1.39 -6.71
CA ALA A 205 -11.51 -2.74 -6.91
C ALA A 205 -12.27 -3.46 -8.05
N SER A 206 -11.61 -4.43 -8.66
CA SER A 206 -12.21 -5.38 -9.59
C SER A 206 -11.78 -6.81 -9.25
N PHE A 207 -12.69 -7.76 -9.43
CA PHE A 207 -12.45 -9.18 -9.15
C PHE A 207 -13.02 -10.03 -10.27
N VAL A 208 -12.28 -11.06 -10.69
CA VAL A 208 -12.84 -12.11 -11.57
C VAL A 208 -13.73 -13.02 -10.73
N LEU A 209 -15.02 -13.09 -11.07
CA LEU A 209 -15.99 -13.97 -10.42
C LEU A 209 -16.04 -15.35 -11.09
N SER A 210 -16.02 -15.37 -12.41
CA SER A 210 -16.07 -16.59 -13.22
C SER A 210 -15.54 -16.29 -14.62
N GLU A 211 -15.49 -17.32 -15.45
CA GLU A 211 -15.15 -17.22 -16.86
C GLU A 211 -16.26 -17.88 -17.68
N VAL A 212 -16.50 -17.38 -18.88
CA VAL A 212 -17.36 -17.96 -19.91
C VAL A 212 -16.52 -18.26 -21.13
N GLU A 213 -16.80 -19.36 -21.80
CA GLU A 213 -16.13 -19.71 -23.05
C GLU A 213 -16.83 -19.00 -24.22
N ASP A 214 -16.06 -18.27 -25.03
CA ASP A 214 -16.52 -17.63 -26.26
C ASP A 214 -15.48 -17.82 -27.37
N GLN A 215 -15.87 -18.48 -28.44
CA GLN A 215 -15.03 -18.77 -29.61
C GLN A 215 -13.66 -19.40 -29.25
N GLY A 216 -13.65 -20.34 -28.30
CA GLY A 216 -12.44 -21.02 -27.83
C GLY A 216 -11.56 -20.20 -26.89
N LYS A 217 -12.04 -19.03 -26.42
CA LYS A 217 -11.36 -18.18 -25.44
C LYS A 217 -12.16 -18.12 -24.15
N LYS A 218 -11.45 -18.12 -23.04
CA LYS A 218 -12.05 -17.85 -21.73
C LYS A 218 -12.15 -16.35 -21.50
N VAL A 219 -13.36 -15.85 -21.37
CA VAL A 219 -13.65 -14.43 -21.13
C VAL A 219 -14.09 -14.27 -19.68
N PRO A 220 -13.37 -13.48 -18.86
CA PRO A 220 -13.70 -13.31 -17.45
C PRO A 220 -14.96 -12.47 -17.25
N GLN A 221 -15.68 -12.76 -16.16
CA GLN A 221 -16.83 -12.02 -15.68
C GLN A 221 -16.44 -11.34 -14.36
N TYR A 222 -16.81 -10.08 -14.17
CA TYR A 222 -16.23 -9.25 -13.14
C TYR A 222 -17.23 -8.77 -12.10
N LEU A 223 -16.80 -8.71 -10.85
CA LEU A 223 -17.35 -7.85 -9.82
C LEU A 223 -16.52 -6.56 -9.77
N MET A 224 -17.17 -5.40 -9.88
CA MET A 224 -16.55 -4.10 -9.67
C MET A 224 -17.12 -3.39 -8.46
N LEU A 225 -16.24 -2.83 -7.65
CA LEU A 225 -16.57 -1.93 -6.55
C LEU A 225 -16.34 -0.49 -7.00
N LEU A 226 -17.33 0.35 -6.79
CA LEU A 226 -17.34 1.73 -7.27
C LEU A 226 -17.63 2.70 -6.13
N ASN A 227 -17.10 3.92 -6.23
CA ASN A 227 -17.42 5.01 -5.32
C ASN A 227 -17.48 6.34 -6.09
N GLU A 228 -17.92 7.39 -5.44
CA GLU A 228 -17.83 8.74 -5.97
C GLU A 228 -16.36 9.12 -6.22
N PRO A 229 -16.07 9.94 -7.26
CA PRO A 229 -14.71 10.39 -7.57
C PRO A 229 -14.26 11.50 -6.62
N LYS A 230 -14.37 11.27 -5.31
CA LYS A 230 -14.08 12.22 -4.23
C LYS A 230 -13.27 11.54 -3.14
N ASP A 231 -12.32 12.28 -2.56
CA ASP A 231 -11.56 11.82 -1.40
C ASP A 231 -12.30 12.07 -0.09
N GLY A 232 -11.91 11.37 0.96
CA GLY A 232 -12.45 11.57 2.31
C GLY A 232 -13.82 10.97 2.55
N LEU A 233 -14.29 10.09 1.68
CA LEU A 233 -15.59 9.44 1.87
C LEU A 233 -15.55 8.48 3.08
N PRO A 234 -16.64 8.39 3.85
CA PRO A 234 -16.71 7.53 5.04
C PRO A 234 -16.71 6.04 4.71
N ASN A 235 -17.12 5.66 3.52
CA ASN A 235 -17.18 4.28 3.01
C ASN A 235 -16.10 4.04 1.93
N ASP A 236 -15.65 2.78 1.81
CA ASP A 236 -14.67 2.41 0.81
C ASP A 236 -15.31 2.30 -0.59
N TYR A 237 -16.55 1.79 -0.66
CA TYR A 237 -17.35 1.75 -1.86
C TYR A 237 -18.84 1.99 -1.55
N ASN A 238 -19.58 2.60 -2.49
CA ASN A 238 -21.02 2.85 -2.36
C ASN A 238 -21.85 2.12 -3.38
N GLN A 239 -21.22 1.45 -4.34
CA GLN A 239 -21.89 0.71 -5.39
C GLN A 239 -21.08 -0.52 -5.77
N VAL A 240 -21.81 -1.58 -6.14
CA VAL A 240 -21.24 -2.77 -6.80
C VAL A 240 -21.93 -3.01 -8.12
N ARG A 241 -21.17 -3.56 -9.09
CA ARG A 241 -21.69 -4.04 -10.38
C ARG A 241 -21.06 -5.38 -10.70
N VAL A 242 -21.87 -6.28 -11.27
CA VAL A 242 -21.40 -7.52 -11.87
C VAL A 242 -21.56 -7.40 -13.38
N PHE A 243 -20.45 -7.62 -14.08
CA PHE A 243 -20.39 -7.62 -15.54
C PHE A 243 -20.25 -9.05 -16.04
N THR A 244 -21.15 -9.43 -16.96
CA THR A 244 -21.12 -10.72 -17.64
C THR A 244 -20.89 -10.50 -19.13
N TRP A 245 -20.19 -11.44 -19.75
CA TRP A 245 -19.95 -11.42 -21.18
C TRP A 245 -21.15 -11.97 -21.94
N ASN A 246 -21.69 -11.19 -22.87
CA ASN A 246 -22.71 -11.61 -23.79
C ASN A 246 -22.05 -12.15 -25.08
N THR A 247 -22.04 -13.48 -25.27
CA THR A 247 -21.40 -14.16 -26.40
C THR A 247 -22.08 -13.84 -27.77
N GLN A 248 -23.37 -13.53 -27.77
CA GLN A 248 -24.06 -13.15 -29.00
C GLN A 248 -23.73 -11.76 -29.48
N ARG A 249 -23.44 -10.84 -28.55
CA ARG A 249 -23.16 -9.43 -28.82
C ARG A 249 -21.68 -9.07 -28.68
N SER A 250 -20.86 -10.03 -28.27
CA SER A 250 -19.41 -9.85 -28.04
C SER A 250 -19.09 -8.61 -27.21
N ARG A 251 -19.82 -8.43 -26.09
CA ARG A 251 -19.62 -7.29 -25.19
C ARG A 251 -19.99 -7.62 -23.75
N TYR A 252 -19.50 -6.81 -22.80
CA TYR A 252 -19.94 -6.87 -21.42
C TYR A 252 -21.31 -6.22 -21.23
N GLU A 253 -22.14 -6.84 -20.40
CA GLU A 253 -23.44 -6.33 -19.96
C GLU A 253 -23.52 -6.37 -18.44
N THR A 254 -24.23 -5.39 -17.85
CA THR A 254 -24.44 -5.36 -16.40
C THR A 254 -25.51 -6.39 -16.02
N ALA A 255 -25.09 -7.46 -15.36
CA ALA A 255 -25.98 -8.50 -14.83
C ALA A 255 -26.60 -8.11 -13.48
N TYR A 256 -25.85 -7.34 -12.67
CA TYR A 256 -26.30 -6.91 -11.35
C TYR A 256 -25.74 -5.54 -10.99
N ARG A 257 -26.54 -4.76 -10.27
CA ARG A 257 -26.12 -3.45 -9.74
C ARG A 257 -26.81 -3.21 -8.40
N GLU A 258 -26.04 -2.84 -7.38
CA GLU A 258 -26.54 -2.37 -6.10
C GLU A 258 -25.84 -1.06 -5.72
N ARG A 259 -26.60 -0.09 -5.25
CA ARG A 259 -26.17 1.27 -4.94
C ARG A 259 -26.47 1.63 -3.48
N LYS A 260 -25.94 2.77 -3.03
CA LYS A 260 -26.14 3.33 -1.69
C LYS A 260 -25.63 2.41 -0.58
N LEU A 261 -24.53 1.72 -0.85
CA LEU A 261 -23.88 0.86 0.13
C LEU A 261 -22.91 1.69 1.00
N ALA A 262 -22.90 1.41 2.29
CA ALA A 262 -21.81 1.85 3.18
C ALA A 262 -20.72 0.75 3.22
N GLY A 263 -20.14 0.46 2.05
CA GLY A 263 -19.26 -0.67 1.84
C GLY A 263 -17.91 -0.52 2.51
N ARG A 264 -17.39 -1.63 3.04
CA ARG A 264 -16.07 -1.75 3.69
C ARG A 264 -15.25 -2.86 3.03
N LEU A 265 -13.99 -2.60 2.78
CA LEU A 265 -13.05 -3.61 2.31
C LEU A 265 -12.56 -4.48 3.50
N PRO A 266 -12.09 -5.70 3.24
CA PRO A 266 -12.05 -6.39 1.95
C PRO A 266 -13.41 -6.99 1.55
N VAL A 267 -13.55 -7.28 0.26
CA VAL A 267 -14.62 -8.12 -0.32
C VAL A 267 -14.03 -9.50 -0.56
N THR A 268 -14.78 -10.54 -0.27
CA THR A 268 -14.38 -11.92 -0.55
C THR A 268 -15.06 -12.42 -1.83
N VAL A 269 -14.29 -13.03 -2.72
CA VAL A 269 -14.80 -13.71 -3.91
C VAL A 269 -14.31 -15.16 -3.93
N GLY A 270 -15.10 -16.07 -4.47
CA GLY A 270 -14.74 -17.48 -4.52
C GLY A 270 -15.77 -18.33 -5.19
N ARG A 271 -15.67 -19.63 -4.97
CA ARG A 271 -16.68 -20.64 -5.39
C ARG A 271 -17.08 -21.48 -4.20
N GLU A 272 -18.36 -21.85 -4.15
CA GLU A 272 -18.93 -22.64 -3.06
C GLU A 272 -20.04 -23.55 -3.60
N ASP A 273 -20.22 -24.69 -2.95
CA ASP A 273 -21.32 -25.62 -3.27
C ASP A 273 -22.63 -25.14 -2.64
N PHE A 274 -23.61 -24.82 -3.47
CA PHE A 274 -24.95 -24.42 -3.07
C PHE A 274 -25.96 -25.56 -3.20
N GLY A 275 -25.52 -26.80 -2.97
CA GLY A 275 -26.36 -28.01 -2.98
C GLY A 275 -26.90 -28.31 -4.37
N LYS A 276 -28.24 -28.29 -4.53
CA LYS A 276 -28.90 -28.60 -5.83
C LYS A 276 -28.49 -27.65 -6.97
N GLU A 277 -27.98 -26.47 -6.66
CA GLU A 277 -27.52 -25.50 -7.67
C GLU A 277 -26.05 -25.73 -8.07
N GLY A 278 -25.32 -26.59 -7.35
CA GLY A 278 -23.95 -26.95 -7.63
C GLY A 278 -22.93 -25.91 -7.17
N ASN A 279 -21.69 -26.05 -7.66
CA ASN A 279 -20.58 -25.19 -7.30
C ASN A 279 -20.62 -23.87 -8.08
N LEU A 280 -21.12 -22.80 -7.44
CA LEU A 280 -21.30 -21.49 -8.05
C LEU A 280 -20.29 -20.45 -7.56
N PRO A 281 -19.97 -19.44 -8.39
CA PRO A 281 -19.27 -18.26 -7.96
C PRO A 281 -20.08 -17.51 -6.89
N PHE A 282 -19.37 -16.97 -5.89
CA PHE A 282 -19.97 -16.10 -4.88
C PHE A 282 -19.09 -14.89 -4.61
N PHE A 283 -19.70 -13.88 -4.02
CA PHE A 283 -18.99 -12.78 -3.37
C PHE A 283 -19.69 -12.38 -2.07
N THR A 284 -18.89 -11.89 -1.12
CA THR A 284 -19.39 -11.41 0.16
C THR A 284 -18.95 -9.94 0.33
N LEU A 285 -19.95 -9.08 0.45
CA LEU A 285 -19.76 -7.66 0.73
C LEU A 285 -19.78 -7.44 2.25
N ARG A 286 -18.96 -6.52 2.72
CA ARG A 286 -19.03 -5.99 4.07
C ARG A 286 -19.66 -4.61 4.00
N VAL A 287 -20.77 -4.42 4.71
CA VAL A 287 -21.54 -3.16 4.66
C VAL A 287 -21.82 -2.70 6.09
N ALA A 288 -21.50 -1.44 6.38
CA ALA A 288 -21.82 -0.84 7.66
C ALA A 288 -23.31 -0.48 7.74
N ASP A 289 -23.93 -0.73 8.89
CA ASP A 289 -25.26 -0.24 9.20
C ASP A 289 -25.24 1.20 9.75
N ALA A 290 -26.39 1.77 10.05
CA ALA A 290 -26.52 3.11 10.61
C ALA A 290 -25.84 3.27 11.98
N GLY A 291 -25.65 2.19 12.72
CA GLY A 291 -24.94 2.13 13.99
C GLY A 291 -23.44 1.92 13.87
N GLY A 292 -22.92 1.78 12.65
CA GLY A 292 -21.49 1.53 12.37
C GLY A 292 -21.07 0.06 12.48
N ASN A 293 -21.99 -0.86 12.80
CA ASN A 293 -21.69 -2.28 12.80
C ASN A 293 -21.58 -2.80 11.35
N THR A 294 -20.65 -3.72 11.13
CA THR A 294 -20.45 -4.30 9.80
C THR A 294 -21.20 -5.63 9.67
N ALA A 295 -22.10 -5.72 8.70
CA ALA A 295 -22.76 -6.95 8.30
C ALA A 295 -22.14 -7.52 7.02
N GLU A 296 -22.15 -8.84 6.90
CA GLU A 296 -21.74 -9.55 5.70
C GLU A 296 -22.95 -9.92 4.85
N LEU A 297 -22.93 -9.51 3.59
CA LEU A 297 -23.96 -9.79 2.60
C LEU A 297 -23.37 -10.71 1.54
N LYS A 298 -23.83 -11.96 1.53
CA LYS A 298 -23.35 -12.97 0.57
C LYS A 298 -24.26 -13.03 -0.65
N TYR A 299 -23.66 -13.12 -1.82
CA TYR A 299 -24.32 -13.23 -3.11
C TYR A 299 -23.74 -14.42 -3.87
N LYS A 300 -24.59 -15.13 -4.61
CA LYS A 300 -24.19 -16.18 -5.55
C LYS A 300 -24.57 -15.80 -6.96
N MET A 301 -23.82 -16.32 -7.93
CA MET A 301 -24.06 -16.07 -9.34
C MET A 301 -24.26 -17.40 -10.06
N ASN A 302 -25.42 -17.54 -10.72
CA ASN A 302 -25.75 -18.68 -11.57
C ASN A 302 -26.00 -18.18 -13.00
N GLY A 303 -25.09 -18.49 -13.93
CA GLY A 303 -25.06 -17.88 -15.25
C GLY A 303 -24.91 -16.36 -15.17
N VAL A 304 -25.93 -15.61 -15.60
CA VAL A 304 -25.99 -14.14 -15.52
C VAL A 304 -26.85 -13.65 -14.34
N MET A 305 -27.42 -14.54 -13.56
CA MET A 305 -28.29 -14.18 -12.43
C MET A 305 -27.46 -14.07 -11.12
N VAL A 306 -27.49 -12.93 -10.50
CA VAL A 306 -26.93 -12.69 -9.18
C VAL A 306 -28.05 -12.60 -8.16
N ARG A 307 -27.96 -13.38 -7.07
CA ARG A 307 -28.97 -13.40 -6.01
C ARG A 307 -28.28 -13.33 -4.64
N ARG A 308 -28.88 -12.59 -3.72
CA ARG A 308 -28.47 -12.59 -2.32
C ARG A 308 -28.79 -13.97 -1.69
N VAL A 309 -27.82 -14.51 -0.98
CA VAL A 309 -27.99 -15.73 -0.20
C VAL A 309 -28.65 -15.34 1.12
N THR A 310 -29.86 -15.79 1.34
CA THR A 310 -30.54 -15.64 2.64
C THR A 310 -29.87 -16.62 3.61
N PRO A 311 -29.41 -16.19 4.80
CA PRO A 311 -28.95 -17.13 5.80
C PRO A 311 -30.08 -18.12 6.08
N THR A 312 -29.84 -19.40 5.88
CA THR A 312 -30.78 -20.44 6.34
C THR A 312 -30.83 -20.26 7.87
N ALA A 313 -31.99 -19.97 8.41
CA ALA A 313 -32.19 -19.95 9.86
C ALA A 313 -31.74 -21.31 10.38
N GLY A 314 -30.54 -21.36 10.95
CA GLY A 314 -29.94 -22.57 11.48
C GLY A 314 -30.90 -23.14 12.50
N GLY A 315 -31.40 -24.31 12.25
CA GLY A 315 -32.19 -25.06 13.21
C GLY A 315 -31.39 -25.17 14.52
N ARG A 316 -31.87 -24.54 15.58
CA ARG A 316 -31.47 -24.90 16.94
C ARG A 316 -31.71 -26.41 17.07
N LYS A 317 -30.64 -27.17 17.16
CA LYS A 317 -30.64 -28.50 17.76
C LYS A 317 -30.20 -28.37 19.19
#